data_6abe6f612c4a7d9f5a9041d4131a9ab6
#
_entry.id   6abe6f612c4a7d9f5a9041d4131a9ab6
#
_cell.length_a   1.000
_cell.length_b   1.000
_cell.length_c   1.000
_cell.angle_alpha   90.00
_cell.angle_beta   90.00
_cell.angle_gamma   90.00
#
_symmetry.space_group_name_H-M   'P 1'
#
loop_
_entity.id
_entity.type
_entity.pdbx_description
1 polymer ?
#
loop_
_entity_poly.entity_id
_entity_poly.type
_entity_poly.pdbx_seq_one_letter_code
_entity_poly.pdbx_strand_id
1 'polypeptide(L)'
;SHGSLYRQKIGIPQGSILSTKLCALFYAHMEQTQSMAAFETEIYRGTPKKKVLNEGYGDGVFMRWTDESLFVTENFSRAKHFLNSLLDGIAEHGVKINPTKTKINFDHLERNLEKNVEYRDGCEFIPWCGLLFDTQTLEVRADYSKYLNVSLRETINLPSSHLAWKYLSNKTRSYLNHKLCALLYDPRVNSRRTIETNMYQALLLCAVKTTCYVRAVETVPGITPCGHALLKRAIESAISYARIGARKRLLDRNLNPVLVPSERVSRALGLLAFQKFFCGSFVEKKKKKKKKNNNNNKKT
;
A
#
# COMPACT_ATOMS: atom_id res chain seq x y z
N SER A 1 -36.08 -18.28 5.43
CA SER A 1 -36.08 -16.91 6.00
C SER A 1 -36.80 -16.00 5.04
N HIS A 2 -37.92 -15.45 5.44
CA HIS A 2 -38.65 -14.44 4.66
C HIS A 2 -37.79 -13.18 4.58
N GLY A 3 -37.24 -12.88 3.40
CA GLY A 3 -36.43 -11.69 3.16
C GLY A 3 -37.30 -10.45 3.27
N SER A 4 -37.19 -9.73 4.38
CA SER A 4 -37.78 -8.41 4.52
C SER A 4 -37.08 -7.44 3.56
N LEU A 5 -37.83 -6.71 2.76
CA LEU A 5 -37.30 -5.65 1.92
C LEU A 5 -37.08 -4.39 2.73
N TYR A 6 -35.85 -3.87 2.73
CA TYR A 6 -35.52 -2.63 3.40
C TYR A 6 -35.20 -1.54 2.37
N ARG A 7 -35.79 -0.35 2.57
CA ARG A 7 -35.48 0.84 1.78
C ARG A 7 -34.50 1.72 2.57
N GLN A 8 -33.30 1.94 2.01
CA GLN A 8 -32.36 2.90 2.57
C GLN A 8 -32.91 4.33 2.45
N LYS A 9 -33.01 5.07 3.55
CA LYS A 9 -33.54 6.43 3.60
C LYS A 9 -32.44 7.48 3.53
N ILE A 10 -31.25 7.20 4.08
CA ILE A 10 -30.13 8.14 4.20
C ILE A 10 -28.86 7.46 3.72
N GLY A 11 -27.99 8.22 3.04
CA GLY A 11 -26.73 7.74 2.50
C GLY A 11 -26.87 6.98 1.18
N ILE A 12 -25.80 6.35 0.74
CA ILE A 12 -25.72 5.60 -0.50
C ILE A 12 -25.27 4.16 -0.21
N PRO A 13 -25.78 3.16 -0.97
CA PRO A 13 -25.41 1.76 -0.74
C PRO A 13 -23.93 1.52 -1.06
N GLN A 14 -23.24 0.78 -0.18
CA GLN A 14 -21.86 0.38 -0.43
C GLN A 14 -21.81 -0.61 -1.62
N GLY A 15 -20.79 -0.45 -2.49
CA GLY A 15 -20.57 -1.33 -3.65
C GLY A 15 -21.33 -0.96 -4.91
N SER A 16 -22.15 0.11 -4.92
CA SER A 16 -22.73 0.63 -6.14
C SER A 16 -21.68 1.33 -7.02
N ILE A 17 -21.77 1.18 -8.33
CA ILE A 17 -20.89 1.85 -9.31
C ILE A 17 -20.93 3.38 -9.16
N LEU A 18 -22.07 3.93 -8.79
CA LEU A 18 -22.29 5.37 -8.62
C LEU A 18 -21.79 5.89 -7.26
N SER A 19 -21.66 5.03 -6.26
CA SER A 19 -21.33 5.46 -4.88
C SER A 19 -20.06 6.29 -4.81
N THR A 20 -18.98 5.86 -5.46
CA THR A 20 -17.70 6.59 -5.48
C THR A 20 -17.85 7.97 -6.13
N LYS A 21 -18.62 8.09 -7.19
CA LYS A 21 -18.86 9.37 -7.88
C LYS A 21 -19.70 10.32 -7.03
N LEU A 22 -20.76 9.80 -6.41
CA LEU A 22 -21.63 10.57 -5.53
C LEU A 22 -20.88 11.03 -4.28
N CYS A 23 -20.06 10.17 -3.67
CA CYS A 23 -19.16 10.57 -2.58
C CYS A 23 -18.18 11.67 -3.02
N ALA A 24 -17.58 11.55 -4.19
CA ALA A 24 -16.67 12.58 -4.70
C ALA A 24 -17.35 13.93 -4.90
N LEU A 25 -18.58 13.94 -5.42
CA LEU A 25 -19.39 15.17 -5.56
C LEU A 25 -19.76 15.77 -4.20
N PHE A 26 -20.19 14.95 -3.26
CA PHE A 26 -20.53 15.37 -1.90
C PHE A 26 -19.34 16.04 -1.20
N TYR A 27 -18.18 15.39 -1.20
CA TYR A 27 -16.99 15.96 -0.60
C TYR A 27 -16.47 17.20 -1.35
N ALA A 28 -16.56 17.22 -2.69
CA ALA A 28 -16.21 18.41 -3.46
C ALA A 28 -17.11 19.61 -3.13
N HIS A 29 -18.38 19.38 -2.89
CA HIS A 29 -19.30 20.44 -2.42
C HIS A 29 -18.94 20.90 -1.00
N MET A 30 -18.70 19.95 -0.10
CA MET A 30 -18.29 20.24 1.28
C MET A 30 -16.99 21.09 1.32
N GLU A 31 -16.00 20.74 0.49
CA GLU A 31 -14.73 21.48 0.39
C GLU A 31 -14.88 22.92 -0.10
N GLN A 32 -15.98 23.23 -0.81
CA GLN A 32 -16.28 24.58 -1.28
C GLN A 32 -16.99 25.45 -0.21
N THR A 33 -17.38 24.85 0.92
CA THR A 33 -17.97 25.64 2.02
C THR A 33 -16.94 26.52 2.69
N GLN A 34 -17.39 27.61 3.31
CA GLN A 34 -16.49 28.61 3.93
C GLN A 34 -15.55 28.01 4.98
N SER A 35 -16.01 26.99 5.71
CA SER A 35 -15.20 26.31 6.74
C SER A 35 -14.01 25.55 6.19
N MET A 36 -14.09 25.07 4.94
CA MET A 36 -13.00 24.32 4.29
C MET A 36 -12.25 25.15 3.23
N ALA A 37 -12.88 26.17 2.66
CA ALA A 37 -12.27 27.03 1.63
C ALA A 37 -10.98 27.73 2.11
N ALA A 38 -10.85 27.97 3.42
CA ALA A 38 -9.63 28.52 4.03
C ALA A 38 -8.41 27.59 3.92
N PHE A 39 -8.62 26.29 3.63
CA PHE A 39 -7.56 25.29 3.44
C PHE A 39 -7.31 24.95 1.98
N GLU A 40 -8.13 25.49 1.04
CA GLU A 40 -7.89 25.35 -0.40
C GLU A 40 -6.66 26.15 -0.83
N THR A 41 -5.50 25.52 -0.71
CA THR A 41 -4.34 25.86 -1.50
C THR A 41 -4.20 24.79 -2.56
N GLU A 42 -4.49 25.16 -3.82
CA GLU A 42 -4.32 24.30 -4.99
C GLU A 42 -4.83 22.86 -4.90
N ILE A 43 -6.15 22.68 -5.00
CA ILE A 43 -6.70 21.40 -5.45
C ILE A 43 -6.09 21.12 -6.81
N TYR A 44 -5.28 20.08 -6.88
CA TYR A 44 -4.66 19.57 -8.11
C TYR A 44 -5.75 19.02 -9.04
N ARG A 45 -6.49 19.94 -9.65
CA ARG A 45 -7.34 19.67 -10.82
C ARG A 45 -6.43 19.88 -12.03
N GLY A 46 -5.80 18.85 -12.53
CA GLY A 46 -5.11 18.64 -13.80
C GLY A 46 -4.91 19.77 -14.83
N THR A 47 -5.12 21.03 -14.50
CA THR A 47 -4.82 22.21 -15.32
C THR A 47 -4.25 23.31 -14.45
N PRO A 48 -3.04 23.82 -14.74
CA PRO A 48 -2.45 24.90 -13.97
C PRO A 48 -3.15 26.22 -14.32
N LYS A 49 -4.19 26.60 -13.57
CA LYS A 49 -4.61 27.98 -13.55
C LYS A 49 -3.76 28.71 -12.50
N LYS A 50 -2.85 29.58 -12.98
CA LYS A 50 -2.20 30.60 -12.17
C LYS A 50 -3.29 31.40 -11.43
N LYS A 51 -3.55 31.06 -10.18
CA LYS A 51 -4.28 31.94 -9.27
C LYS A 51 -3.24 32.79 -8.57
N VAL A 52 -3.39 34.10 -8.69
CA VAL A 52 -2.58 35.10 -7.99
C VAL A 52 -2.59 34.77 -6.51
N LEU A 53 -1.42 34.50 -5.95
CA LEU A 53 -1.19 34.29 -4.53
C LEU A 53 -1.62 35.56 -3.78
N ASN A 54 -2.75 35.51 -3.09
CA ASN A 54 -3.02 36.46 -2.03
C ASN A 54 -2.04 36.12 -0.90
N GLU A 55 -1.22 37.07 -0.54
CA GLU A 55 -0.26 37.00 0.56
C GLU A 55 -0.97 36.51 1.81
N GLY A 56 -0.64 35.29 2.29
CA GLY A 56 -1.14 34.72 3.53
C GLY A 56 -1.72 33.30 3.50
N TYR A 57 -1.96 32.70 2.32
CA TYR A 57 -2.64 31.39 2.22
C TYR A 57 -1.81 30.27 1.54
N GLY A 58 -0.50 30.45 1.32
CA GLY A 58 0.32 29.63 0.43
C GLY A 58 0.98 28.35 0.97
N ASP A 59 0.97 28.09 2.29
CA ASP A 59 1.93 27.17 2.90
C ASP A 59 1.36 25.77 3.23
N GLY A 60 0.64 25.13 2.32
CA GLY A 60 0.17 23.78 2.59
C GLY A 60 -0.48 23.11 1.40
N VAL A 61 -0.51 21.78 1.44
CA VAL A 61 -1.15 20.93 0.44
C VAL A 61 -2.22 20.09 1.12
N PHE A 62 -3.46 20.21 0.65
CA PHE A 62 -4.57 19.36 1.03
C PHE A 62 -4.82 18.31 -0.05
N MET A 63 -4.87 17.05 0.36
CA MET A 63 -5.18 15.92 -0.50
C MET A 63 -6.29 15.09 0.12
N ARG A 64 -7.22 14.62 -0.71
CA ARG A 64 -8.28 13.71 -0.28
C ARG A 64 -8.42 12.54 -1.25
N TRP A 65 -8.56 11.37 -0.68
CA TRP A 65 -8.92 10.16 -1.41
C TRP A 65 -10.16 9.54 -0.77
N THR A 66 -11.31 9.71 -1.43
CA THR A 66 -12.66 9.40 -0.90
C THR A 66 -12.90 10.13 0.43
N ASP A 67 -12.89 9.44 1.55
CA ASP A 67 -13.08 9.92 2.92
C ASP A 67 -11.78 10.12 3.72
N GLU A 68 -10.63 9.71 3.16
CA GLU A 68 -9.32 9.88 3.80
C GLU A 68 -8.64 11.17 3.35
N SER A 69 -8.40 12.08 4.29
CA SER A 69 -7.76 13.38 4.06
C SER A 69 -6.33 13.40 4.55
N LEU A 70 -5.45 14.10 3.84
CA LEU A 70 -4.09 14.41 4.25
C LEU A 70 -3.83 15.90 4.06
N PHE A 71 -3.36 16.58 5.10
CA PHE A 71 -2.92 17.96 5.04
C PHE A 71 -1.46 18.07 5.43
N VAL A 72 -0.66 18.69 4.57
CA VAL A 72 0.78 18.88 4.74
C VAL A 72 1.06 20.38 4.69
N THR A 73 1.70 20.93 5.71
CA THR A 73 2.06 22.35 5.80
C THR A 73 3.28 22.53 6.70
N GLU A 74 4.09 23.54 6.41
CA GLU A 74 5.17 24.00 7.29
C GLU A 74 4.66 24.92 8.41
N ASN A 75 3.42 25.39 8.31
CA ASN A 75 2.82 26.29 9.28
C ASN A 75 2.04 25.52 10.34
N PHE A 76 2.61 25.47 11.56
CA PHE A 76 2.01 24.79 12.70
C PHE A 76 0.59 25.30 13.04
N SER A 77 0.38 26.62 13.03
CA SER A 77 -0.93 27.19 13.34
C SER A 77 -2.01 26.78 12.35
N ARG A 78 -1.66 26.63 11.06
CA ARG A 78 -2.56 26.11 10.03
C ARG A 78 -2.85 24.63 10.22
N ALA A 79 -1.84 23.82 10.54
CA ALA A 79 -2.05 22.41 10.84
C ALA A 79 -3.01 22.21 12.01
N LYS A 80 -2.81 22.98 13.08
CA LYS A 80 -3.65 22.98 14.28
C LYS A 80 -5.09 23.44 13.96
N HIS A 81 -5.23 24.52 13.19
CA HIS A 81 -6.55 25.04 12.78
C HIS A 81 -7.30 24.01 11.91
N PHE A 82 -6.62 23.39 10.94
CA PHE A 82 -7.21 22.32 10.12
C PHE A 82 -7.70 21.15 10.96
N LEU A 83 -6.86 20.66 11.89
CA LEU A 83 -7.25 19.56 12.78
C LEU A 83 -8.47 19.91 13.61
N ASN A 84 -8.50 21.12 14.23
CA ASN A 84 -9.61 21.56 15.06
C ASN A 84 -10.90 21.68 14.25
N SER A 85 -10.85 22.28 13.06
CA SER A 85 -12.03 22.41 12.17
C SER A 85 -12.63 21.04 11.82
N LEU A 86 -11.80 20.03 11.62
CA LEU A 86 -12.27 18.67 11.33
C LEU A 86 -12.81 17.97 12.59
N LEU A 87 -12.20 18.18 13.76
CA LEU A 87 -12.66 17.63 15.04
C LEU A 87 -14.00 18.22 15.48
N ASP A 88 -14.21 19.54 15.29
CA ASP A 88 -15.47 20.22 15.52
C ASP A 88 -16.57 19.69 14.57
N GLY A 89 -16.16 19.19 13.41
CA GLY A 89 -17.02 18.63 12.38
C GLY A 89 -17.64 19.71 11.50
N ILE A 90 -18.20 19.28 10.38
CA ILE A 90 -18.85 20.15 9.39
C ILE A 90 -20.36 19.93 9.51
N ALA A 91 -21.00 20.71 10.37
CA ALA A 91 -22.40 20.52 10.74
C ALA A 91 -23.36 20.55 9.55
N GLU A 92 -23.15 21.44 8.58
CA GLU A 92 -23.96 21.58 7.36
C GLU A 92 -24.00 20.27 6.53
N HIS A 93 -22.94 19.47 6.60
CA HIS A 93 -22.81 18.22 5.86
C HIS A 93 -22.91 16.97 6.76
N GLY A 94 -23.04 17.15 8.08
CA GLY A 94 -23.06 16.03 9.04
C GLY A 94 -21.78 15.23 9.07
N VAL A 95 -20.65 15.80 8.64
CA VAL A 95 -19.35 15.13 8.58
C VAL A 95 -18.59 15.33 9.88
N LYS A 96 -18.10 14.24 10.44
CA LYS A 96 -17.18 14.22 11.59
C LYS A 96 -16.05 13.26 11.33
N ILE A 97 -14.82 13.65 11.66
CA ILE A 97 -13.68 12.72 11.58
C ILE A 97 -13.71 11.77 12.79
N ASN A 98 -13.07 10.62 12.61
CA ASN A 98 -12.84 9.69 13.71
C ASN A 98 -11.49 10.01 14.37
N PRO A 99 -11.46 10.57 15.61
CA PRO A 99 -10.23 10.95 16.28
C PRO A 99 -9.24 9.77 16.44
N THR A 100 -9.74 8.56 16.70
CA THR A 100 -8.90 7.37 16.91
C THR A 100 -8.17 6.90 15.65
N LYS A 101 -8.63 7.33 14.47
CA LYS A 101 -7.97 7.05 13.18
C LYS A 101 -7.14 8.23 12.67
N THR A 102 -7.30 9.40 13.30
CA THR A 102 -6.56 10.60 12.92
C THR A 102 -5.16 10.55 13.49
N LYS A 103 -4.17 10.87 12.65
CA LYS A 103 -2.75 10.83 13.00
C LYS A 103 -2.11 12.18 12.73
N ILE A 104 -1.30 12.64 13.67
CA ILE A 104 -0.57 13.90 13.60
C ILE A 104 0.90 13.68 13.98
N ASN A 105 1.79 14.54 13.48
CA ASN A 105 3.22 14.53 13.78
C ASN A 105 3.68 15.80 14.54
N PHE A 106 2.74 16.48 15.18
CA PHE A 106 3.01 17.66 16.00
C PHE A 106 2.28 17.57 17.33
N ASP A 107 2.80 18.24 18.36
CA ASP A 107 2.19 18.27 19.68
C ASP A 107 0.93 19.15 19.68
N HIS A 108 -0.15 18.65 20.28
CA HIS A 108 -1.46 19.29 20.30
C HIS A 108 -2.06 19.38 21.71
N LEU A 109 -1.25 19.59 22.74
CA LEU A 109 -1.58 19.46 24.16
C LEU A 109 -2.64 20.41 24.74
N GLU A 110 -3.25 21.31 23.98
CA GLU A 110 -4.06 22.42 24.56
C GLU A 110 -5.56 22.19 24.73
N ARG A 111 -6.13 21.05 24.33
CA ARG A 111 -7.57 20.77 24.52
C ARG A 111 -7.83 19.36 25.05
N ASN A 112 -8.77 19.22 25.98
CA ASN A 112 -9.23 17.94 26.55
C ASN A 112 -9.83 16.93 25.55
N LEU A 113 -9.87 17.26 24.26
CA LEU A 113 -10.28 16.41 23.12
C LEU A 113 -9.21 15.38 22.69
N GLU A 114 -8.03 15.51 23.23
CA GLU A 114 -6.77 14.92 22.71
C GLU A 114 -6.56 13.46 23.05
N LYS A 115 -7.33 12.90 23.96
CA LYS A 115 -7.15 11.52 24.41
C LYS A 115 -7.37 10.48 23.31
N ASN A 116 -7.90 10.88 22.14
CA ASN A 116 -8.29 9.95 21.09
C ASN A 116 -7.56 10.18 19.74
N VAL A 117 -6.77 11.23 19.58
CA VAL A 117 -5.95 11.44 18.38
C VAL A 117 -4.60 10.78 18.57
N GLU A 118 -4.18 9.95 17.60
CA GLU A 118 -2.89 9.28 17.67
C GLU A 118 -1.76 10.27 17.33
N TYR A 119 -1.14 10.85 18.38
CA TYR A 119 0.09 11.62 18.25
C TYR A 119 1.27 10.65 18.12
N ARG A 120 2.10 10.90 17.11
CA ARG A 120 3.31 10.11 16.86
C ARG A 120 4.53 11.01 16.97
N ASP A 121 4.99 11.22 18.19
CA ASP A 121 6.24 11.93 18.45
C ASP A 121 7.43 11.16 17.86
N GLY A 122 8.29 11.89 17.16
CA GLY A 122 9.47 11.30 16.52
C GLY A 122 9.15 10.24 15.46
N CYS A 123 7.90 10.11 15.03
CA CYS A 123 7.52 9.14 14.01
C CYS A 123 8.07 9.54 12.65
N GLU A 124 8.91 8.70 12.10
CA GLU A 124 9.51 8.89 10.78
C GLU A 124 8.45 8.94 9.67
N PHE A 125 7.26 8.30 9.86
CA PHE A 125 6.25 8.13 8.80
C PHE A 125 4.82 8.35 9.26
N ILE A 126 4.04 9.08 8.43
CA ILE A 126 2.57 9.19 8.53
C ILE A 126 1.93 8.27 7.47
N PRO A 127 1.07 7.32 7.88
CA PRO A 127 0.35 6.47 6.93
C PRO A 127 -0.88 7.19 6.35
N TRP A 128 -1.06 7.10 5.02
CA TRP A 128 -2.24 7.58 4.32
C TRP A 128 -2.51 6.78 3.05
N CYS A 129 -3.72 6.28 2.85
CA CYS A 129 -4.17 5.53 1.67
C CYS A 129 -3.25 4.36 1.26
N GLY A 130 -2.67 3.66 2.26
CA GLY A 130 -1.75 2.54 2.01
C GLY A 130 -0.34 2.97 1.59
N LEU A 131 0.00 4.23 1.79
CA LEU A 131 1.31 4.82 1.65
C LEU A 131 1.84 5.29 3.01
N LEU A 132 3.14 5.41 3.12
CA LEU A 132 3.86 6.00 4.26
C LEU A 132 4.60 7.22 3.76
N PHE A 133 4.29 8.38 4.32
CA PHE A 133 4.95 9.64 4.02
C PHE A 133 5.99 9.92 5.10
N ASP A 134 7.24 10.08 4.69
CA ASP A 134 8.30 10.53 5.59
C ASP A 134 8.01 11.97 6.03
N THR A 135 8.04 12.21 7.35
CA THR A 135 7.63 13.51 7.91
C THR A 135 8.66 14.62 7.72
N GLN A 136 9.87 14.29 7.33
CA GLN A 136 10.96 15.25 7.12
C GLN A 136 11.27 15.46 5.64
N THR A 137 11.33 14.37 4.88
CA THR A 137 11.74 14.42 3.47
C THR A 137 10.58 14.39 2.50
N LEU A 138 9.36 14.04 2.97
CA LEU A 138 8.16 13.75 2.20
C LEU A 138 8.33 12.62 1.18
N GLU A 139 9.37 11.81 1.32
CA GLU A 139 9.54 10.59 0.54
C GLU A 139 8.41 9.60 0.81
N VAL A 140 8.07 8.82 -0.19
CA VAL A 140 6.89 7.93 -0.13
C VAL A 140 7.31 6.47 -0.21
N ARG A 141 6.83 5.69 0.77
CA ARG A 141 6.96 4.23 0.81
C ARG A 141 5.58 3.57 0.78
N ALA A 142 5.52 2.32 0.35
CA ALA A 142 4.28 1.55 0.45
C ALA A 142 4.06 1.10 1.90
N ASP A 143 2.82 1.24 2.39
CA ASP A 143 2.43 0.72 3.69
C ASP A 143 2.11 -0.78 3.58
N TYR A 144 2.91 -1.58 4.28
CA TYR A 144 2.73 -3.02 4.40
C TYR A 144 2.16 -3.45 5.77
N SER A 145 1.83 -2.52 6.67
CA SER A 145 1.32 -2.80 8.03
C SER A 145 0.07 -3.68 8.02
N LYS A 146 -0.78 -3.52 7.01
CA LYS A 146 -1.98 -4.36 6.83
C LYS A 146 -1.71 -5.86 6.62
N TYR A 147 -0.46 -6.23 6.34
CA TYR A 147 -0.06 -7.64 6.21
C TYR A 147 0.56 -8.18 7.50
N LEU A 148 0.76 -7.34 8.51
CA LEU A 148 1.17 -7.78 9.84
C LEU A 148 0.00 -8.52 10.49
N ASN A 149 0.29 -9.64 11.13
CA ASN A 149 -0.70 -10.48 11.83
C ASN A 149 -1.83 -11.06 10.96
N VAL A 150 -1.70 -11.01 9.62
CA VAL A 150 -2.65 -11.63 8.70
C VAL A 150 -2.04 -12.87 8.06
N SER A 151 -2.81 -13.97 8.03
CA SER A 151 -2.45 -15.16 7.28
C SER A 151 -2.50 -14.87 5.78
N LEU A 152 -1.32 -14.63 5.16
CA LEU A 152 -1.26 -14.40 3.71
C LEU A 152 -1.74 -15.61 2.90
N ARG A 153 -1.79 -16.81 3.48
CA ARG A 153 -2.32 -18.01 2.84
C ARG A 153 -3.80 -17.83 2.47
N GLU A 154 -4.58 -17.18 3.31
CA GLU A 154 -6.01 -16.94 3.09
C GLU A 154 -6.29 -15.94 1.97
N THR A 155 -5.28 -15.13 1.61
CA THR A 155 -5.38 -14.17 0.50
C THR A 155 -5.04 -14.77 -0.88
N ILE A 156 -4.81 -16.09 -0.94
CA ILE A 156 -4.31 -16.77 -2.14
C ILE A 156 -5.41 -17.65 -2.73
N ASN A 157 -5.84 -17.32 -3.94
CA ASN A 157 -6.74 -18.15 -4.73
C ASN A 157 -5.94 -19.23 -5.47
N LEU A 158 -6.28 -20.48 -5.22
CA LEU A 158 -5.69 -21.62 -5.94
C LEU A 158 -6.48 -21.90 -7.22
N PRO A 159 -5.84 -22.13 -8.36
CA PRO A 159 -6.50 -22.61 -9.56
C PRO A 159 -6.84 -24.10 -9.41
N SER A 160 -7.59 -24.64 -10.37
CA SER A 160 -7.82 -26.09 -10.49
C SER A 160 -6.50 -26.86 -10.45
N SER A 161 -6.50 -28.02 -9.78
CA SER A 161 -5.29 -28.75 -9.38
C SER A 161 -4.27 -28.98 -10.50
N HIS A 162 -4.73 -29.43 -11.68
CA HIS A 162 -3.86 -29.77 -12.82
C HIS A 162 -3.22 -28.58 -13.55
N LEU A 163 -3.66 -27.34 -13.28
CA LEU A 163 -3.14 -26.11 -13.90
C LEU A 163 -2.27 -25.27 -12.97
N ALA A 164 -2.11 -25.69 -11.70
CA ALA A 164 -1.46 -24.88 -10.68
C ALA A 164 -0.06 -24.41 -11.09
N TRP A 165 0.77 -25.31 -11.60
CA TRP A 165 2.13 -24.97 -12.01
C TRP A 165 2.23 -24.22 -13.34
N LYS A 166 1.27 -24.46 -14.26
CA LYS A 166 1.23 -23.74 -15.55
C LYS A 166 1.10 -22.23 -15.35
N TYR A 167 0.37 -21.80 -14.32
CA TYR A 167 0.12 -20.38 -14.05
C TYR A 167 1.05 -19.76 -13.00
N LEU A 168 2.03 -20.50 -12.46
CA LEU A 168 2.91 -20.01 -11.40
C LEU A 168 3.55 -18.66 -11.73
N SER A 169 4.17 -18.50 -12.91
CA SER A 169 4.81 -17.24 -13.30
C SER A 169 3.81 -16.08 -13.44
N ASN A 170 2.61 -16.34 -13.97
CA ASN A 170 1.56 -15.32 -14.07
C ASN A 170 1.05 -14.90 -12.69
N LYS A 171 0.87 -15.87 -11.81
CA LYS A 171 0.41 -15.63 -10.43
C LYS A 171 1.45 -14.83 -9.66
N THR A 172 2.72 -15.19 -9.75
CA THR A 172 3.82 -14.47 -9.11
C THR A 172 3.89 -13.01 -9.60
N ARG A 173 3.77 -12.77 -10.92
CA ARG A 173 3.70 -11.40 -11.46
C ARG A 173 2.47 -10.62 -11.00
N SER A 174 1.32 -11.27 -10.86
CA SER A 174 0.09 -10.62 -10.41
C SER A 174 0.20 -10.04 -8.99
N TYR A 175 1.02 -10.63 -8.12
CA TYR A 175 1.27 -10.11 -6.77
C TYR A 175 2.02 -8.79 -6.77
N LEU A 176 2.77 -8.49 -7.82
CA LEU A 176 3.52 -7.24 -7.99
C LEU A 176 2.67 -6.13 -8.62
N ASN A 177 1.68 -6.46 -9.44
CA ASN A 177 1.00 -5.49 -10.29
C ASN A 177 0.50 -4.25 -9.53
N HIS A 178 -0.15 -4.45 -8.40
CA HIS A 178 -0.68 -3.36 -7.56
C HIS A 178 0.39 -2.66 -6.68
N LYS A 179 1.64 -3.14 -6.70
CA LYS A 179 2.76 -2.59 -5.92
C LYS A 179 3.73 -1.77 -6.74
N LEU A 180 3.49 -1.67 -8.05
CA LEU A 180 4.31 -0.89 -8.97
C LEU A 180 3.68 0.48 -9.26
N CYS A 181 3.14 1.17 -8.24
CA CYS A 181 2.63 2.54 -8.39
C CYS A 181 3.76 3.49 -8.80
N ALA A 182 3.52 4.35 -9.79
CA ALA A 182 4.53 5.29 -10.29
C ALA A 182 5.09 6.18 -9.17
N LEU A 183 4.26 6.65 -8.24
CA LEU A 183 4.67 7.50 -7.12
C LEU A 183 5.80 6.89 -6.28
N LEU A 184 5.81 5.56 -6.09
CA LEU A 184 6.85 4.86 -5.32
C LEU A 184 8.22 4.83 -6.02
N TYR A 185 8.25 5.12 -7.30
CA TYR A 185 9.47 5.07 -8.14
C TYR A 185 9.80 6.42 -8.79
N ASP A 186 9.01 7.47 -8.53
CA ASP A 186 9.22 8.81 -9.07
C ASP A 186 10.46 9.46 -8.46
N PRO A 187 11.49 9.77 -9.27
CA PRO A 187 12.74 10.38 -8.80
C PRO A 187 12.60 11.83 -8.34
N ARG A 188 11.46 12.47 -8.60
CA ARG A 188 11.18 13.84 -8.13
C ARG A 188 10.71 13.83 -6.67
N VAL A 189 10.19 12.69 -6.19
CA VAL A 189 9.65 12.52 -4.85
C VAL A 189 10.59 11.68 -3.99
N ASN A 190 11.21 10.64 -4.57
CA ASN A 190 11.95 9.64 -3.83
C ASN A 190 13.43 9.61 -4.22
N SER A 191 14.29 9.51 -3.22
CA SER A 191 15.70 9.21 -3.41
C SER A 191 15.90 7.79 -3.99
N ARG A 192 17.09 7.55 -4.52
CA ARG A 192 17.48 6.20 -4.98
C ARG A 192 17.28 5.15 -3.90
N ARG A 193 17.67 5.46 -2.66
CA ARG A 193 17.56 4.54 -1.52
C ARG A 193 16.10 4.15 -1.26
N THR A 194 15.19 5.10 -1.29
CA THR A 194 13.75 4.86 -1.09
C THR A 194 13.15 4.08 -2.25
N ILE A 195 13.53 4.37 -3.49
CA ILE A 195 13.11 3.60 -4.67
C ILE A 195 13.58 2.13 -4.58
N GLU A 196 14.84 1.90 -4.22
CA GLU A 196 15.37 0.55 -4.03
C GLU A 196 14.67 -0.18 -2.88
N THR A 197 14.39 0.52 -1.78
CA THR A 197 13.61 -0.02 -0.65
C THR A 197 12.20 -0.40 -1.08
N ASN A 198 11.50 0.46 -1.80
CA ASN A 198 10.15 0.18 -2.33
C ASN A 198 10.15 -1.06 -3.25
N MET A 199 11.15 -1.18 -4.12
CA MET A 199 11.29 -2.35 -4.98
C MET A 199 11.57 -3.63 -4.19
N TYR A 200 12.47 -3.55 -3.21
CA TYR A 200 12.78 -4.68 -2.33
C TYR A 200 11.55 -5.16 -1.56
N GLN A 201 10.80 -4.24 -0.96
CA GLN A 201 9.60 -4.57 -0.19
C GLN A 201 8.50 -5.17 -1.07
N ALA A 202 8.31 -4.67 -2.29
CA ALA A 202 7.38 -5.26 -3.26
C ALA A 202 7.78 -6.70 -3.62
N LEU A 203 9.07 -6.93 -3.88
CA LEU A 203 9.61 -8.26 -4.18
C LEU A 203 9.55 -9.18 -2.96
N LEU A 204 9.73 -8.66 -1.74
CA LEU A 204 9.60 -9.40 -0.49
C LEU A 204 8.17 -9.92 -0.28
N LEU A 205 7.16 -9.05 -0.45
CA LEU A 205 5.75 -9.47 -0.39
C LEU A 205 5.43 -10.50 -1.47
N CYS A 206 5.95 -10.29 -2.69
CA CYS A 206 5.82 -11.25 -3.78
C CYS A 206 6.42 -12.61 -3.41
N ALA A 207 7.60 -12.63 -2.80
CA ALA A 207 8.28 -13.86 -2.36
C ALA A 207 7.46 -14.61 -1.31
N VAL A 208 6.92 -13.90 -0.30
CA VAL A 208 6.04 -14.49 0.73
C VAL A 208 4.81 -15.12 0.09
N LYS A 209 4.09 -14.37 -0.75
CA LYS A 209 2.87 -14.88 -1.41
C LYS A 209 3.16 -16.04 -2.35
N THR A 210 4.27 -16.00 -3.09
CA THR A 210 4.69 -17.11 -3.95
C THR A 210 5.02 -18.36 -3.12
N THR A 211 5.69 -18.21 -1.98
CA THR A 211 5.98 -19.32 -1.07
C THR A 211 4.69 -19.91 -0.50
N CYS A 212 3.76 -19.07 -0.06
CA CYS A 212 2.45 -19.53 0.41
C CYS A 212 1.69 -20.26 -0.70
N TYR A 213 1.73 -19.77 -1.94
CA TYR A 213 1.10 -20.41 -3.09
C TYR A 213 1.72 -21.79 -3.36
N VAL A 214 3.05 -21.88 -3.46
CA VAL A 214 3.74 -23.16 -3.70
C VAL A 214 3.41 -24.16 -2.60
N ARG A 215 3.47 -23.76 -1.32
CA ARG A 215 3.13 -24.62 -0.20
C ARG A 215 1.66 -25.08 -0.23
N ALA A 216 0.75 -24.18 -0.57
CA ALA A 216 -0.68 -24.50 -0.65
C ALA A 216 -0.97 -25.47 -1.80
N VAL A 217 -0.33 -25.31 -2.95
CA VAL A 217 -0.46 -26.26 -4.09
C VAL A 217 0.14 -27.61 -3.73
N GLU A 218 1.31 -27.68 -3.08
CA GLU A 218 1.94 -28.93 -2.66
C GLU A 218 1.13 -29.73 -1.63
N THR A 219 0.12 -29.11 -0.98
CA THR A 219 -0.81 -29.83 -0.06
C THR A 219 -1.97 -30.51 -0.78
N VAL A 220 -2.18 -30.22 -2.08
CA VAL A 220 -3.28 -30.82 -2.87
C VAL A 220 -2.90 -32.24 -3.28
N PRO A 221 -3.74 -33.26 -2.97
CA PRO A 221 -3.46 -34.64 -3.36
C PRO A 221 -3.27 -34.78 -4.89
N GLY A 222 -2.29 -35.62 -5.28
CA GLY A 222 -2.01 -35.91 -6.71
C GLY A 222 -1.18 -34.86 -7.43
N ILE A 223 -0.78 -33.76 -6.77
CA ILE A 223 0.12 -32.78 -7.37
C ILE A 223 1.58 -33.09 -7.02
N THR A 224 2.43 -33.17 -8.04
CA THR A 224 3.87 -33.31 -7.87
C THR A 224 4.47 -32.01 -7.29
N PRO A 225 5.54 -32.08 -6.46
CA PRO A 225 6.22 -30.90 -5.95
C PRO A 225 6.73 -29.98 -7.07
N CYS A 226 6.77 -28.67 -6.78
CA CYS A 226 7.28 -27.68 -7.71
C CYS A 226 8.74 -27.96 -8.10
N GLY A 227 9.00 -28.10 -9.39
CA GLY A 227 10.35 -28.28 -9.91
C GLY A 227 11.20 -27.01 -9.76
N HIS A 228 12.49 -27.18 -9.40
CA HIS A 228 13.43 -26.07 -9.21
C HIS A 228 13.54 -25.13 -10.41
N ALA A 229 13.60 -25.70 -11.63
CA ALA A 229 13.69 -24.92 -12.86
C ALA A 229 12.48 -24.03 -13.08
N LEU A 230 11.29 -24.53 -12.77
CA LEU A 230 10.04 -23.78 -12.90
C LEU A 230 9.97 -22.65 -11.87
N LEU A 231 10.32 -22.93 -10.62
CA LEU A 231 10.36 -21.92 -9.56
C LEU A 231 11.39 -20.83 -9.87
N LYS A 232 12.61 -21.21 -10.31
CA LYS A 232 13.64 -20.27 -10.72
C LYS A 232 13.14 -19.35 -11.84
N ARG A 233 12.51 -19.90 -12.86
CA ARG A 233 11.91 -19.13 -13.97
C ARG A 233 10.84 -18.17 -13.49
N ALA A 234 9.97 -18.58 -12.57
CA ALA A 234 8.94 -17.72 -11.99
C ALA A 234 9.55 -16.55 -11.21
N ILE A 235 10.59 -16.78 -10.43
CA ILE A 235 11.32 -15.76 -9.67
C ILE A 235 12.01 -14.77 -10.62
N GLU A 236 12.74 -15.23 -11.61
CA GLU A 236 13.41 -14.38 -12.60
C GLU A 236 12.40 -13.53 -13.39
N SER A 237 11.27 -14.15 -13.77
CA SER A 237 10.15 -13.45 -14.42
C SER A 237 9.54 -12.35 -13.53
N ALA A 238 9.40 -12.59 -12.22
CA ALA A 238 8.89 -11.59 -11.28
C ALA A 238 9.84 -10.40 -11.11
N ILE A 239 11.14 -10.66 -11.00
CA ILE A 239 12.17 -9.62 -10.87
C ILE A 239 12.20 -8.74 -12.13
N SER A 240 12.22 -9.34 -13.30
CA SER A 240 12.17 -8.61 -14.59
C SER A 240 10.87 -7.81 -14.71
N TYR A 241 9.74 -8.39 -14.32
CA TYR A 241 8.44 -7.73 -14.34
C TYR A 241 8.39 -6.52 -13.40
N ALA A 242 8.97 -6.61 -12.20
CA ALA A 242 9.03 -5.49 -11.26
C ALA A 242 9.79 -4.31 -11.86
N ARG A 243 10.98 -4.54 -12.42
CA ARG A 243 11.82 -3.51 -13.03
C ARG A 243 11.16 -2.88 -14.26
N ILE A 244 10.73 -3.70 -15.21
CA ILE A 244 10.11 -3.23 -16.44
C ILE A 244 8.80 -2.51 -16.15
N GLY A 245 7.98 -3.06 -15.24
CA GLY A 245 6.70 -2.47 -14.84
C GLY A 245 6.85 -1.12 -14.15
N ALA A 246 7.84 -0.95 -13.26
CA ALA A 246 8.12 0.34 -12.64
C ALA A 246 8.54 1.38 -13.69
N ARG A 247 9.48 1.02 -14.60
CA ARG A 247 9.90 1.90 -15.69
C ARG A 247 8.74 2.31 -16.61
N LYS A 248 7.93 1.34 -17.03
CA LYS A 248 6.79 1.60 -17.93
C LYS A 248 5.81 2.58 -17.30
N ARG A 249 5.46 2.40 -16.02
CA ARG A 249 4.51 3.30 -15.33
C ARG A 249 5.01 4.72 -15.17
N LEU A 250 6.32 4.92 -15.06
CA LEU A 250 6.92 6.25 -15.09
C LEU A 250 6.84 6.85 -16.51
N LEU A 251 7.23 6.09 -17.52
CA LEU A 251 7.18 6.53 -18.91
C LEU A 251 5.75 6.86 -19.37
N ASP A 252 4.76 6.06 -18.98
CA ASP A 252 3.33 6.31 -19.28
C ASP A 252 2.83 7.65 -18.66
N ARG A 253 3.59 8.23 -17.73
CA ARG A 253 3.33 9.54 -17.10
C ARG A 253 4.35 10.61 -17.50
N ASN A 254 5.13 10.39 -18.52
CA ASN A 254 6.22 11.27 -18.97
C ASN A 254 7.27 11.57 -17.88
N LEU A 255 7.51 10.60 -16.98
CA LEU A 255 8.49 10.70 -15.91
C LEU A 255 9.77 9.95 -16.28
N ASN A 256 10.92 10.50 -15.85
CA ASN A 256 12.22 9.90 -16.12
C ASN A 256 12.47 8.68 -15.20
N PRO A 257 12.67 7.47 -15.74
CA PRO A 257 12.91 6.27 -14.94
C PRO A 257 14.40 6.07 -14.55
N VAL A 258 15.21 7.12 -14.51
CA VAL A 258 16.66 7.02 -14.31
C VAL A 258 17.07 6.38 -12.99
N LEU A 259 16.29 6.58 -11.92
CA LEU A 259 16.57 6.01 -10.60
C LEU A 259 15.97 4.61 -10.39
N VAL A 260 15.15 4.12 -11.33
CA VAL A 260 14.68 2.71 -11.23
C VAL A 260 15.90 1.78 -11.27
N PRO A 261 16.02 0.86 -10.30
CA PRO A 261 17.19 0.01 -10.17
C PRO A 261 17.58 -0.69 -11.48
N SER A 262 18.88 -0.75 -11.76
CA SER A 262 19.41 -1.46 -12.92
C SER A 262 19.04 -2.96 -12.85
N GLU A 263 19.22 -3.69 -13.92
CA GLU A 263 18.93 -5.13 -13.94
C GLU A 263 19.72 -5.90 -12.89
N ARG A 264 21.00 -5.59 -12.73
CA ARG A 264 21.88 -6.18 -11.72
C ARG A 264 21.39 -5.92 -10.30
N VAL A 265 21.03 -4.68 -9.98
CA VAL A 265 20.50 -4.29 -8.66
C VAL A 265 19.14 -4.92 -8.41
N SER A 266 18.21 -4.84 -9.37
CA SER A 266 16.89 -5.48 -9.26
C SER A 266 17.00 -6.99 -9.02
N ARG A 267 17.94 -7.64 -9.69
CA ARG A 267 18.20 -9.08 -9.50
C ARG A 267 18.74 -9.37 -8.11
N ALA A 268 19.68 -8.56 -7.61
CA ALA A 268 20.20 -8.71 -6.25
C ALA A 268 19.10 -8.55 -5.19
N LEU A 269 18.30 -7.49 -5.28
CA LEU A 269 17.17 -7.24 -4.38
C LEU A 269 16.15 -8.38 -4.41
N GLY A 270 15.81 -8.88 -5.59
CA GLY A 270 14.89 -9.99 -5.76
C GLY A 270 15.43 -11.29 -5.18
N LEU A 271 16.68 -11.63 -5.44
CA LEU A 271 17.29 -12.84 -4.89
C LEU A 271 17.34 -12.78 -3.36
N LEU A 272 17.71 -11.64 -2.77
CA LEU A 272 17.68 -11.44 -1.31
C LEU A 272 16.27 -11.65 -0.74
N ALA A 273 15.25 -11.09 -1.41
CA ALA A 273 13.87 -11.22 -0.97
C ALA A 273 13.40 -12.68 -1.00
N PHE A 274 13.64 -13.39 -2.10
CA PHE A 274 13.22 -14.79 -2.26
C PHE A 274 14.05 -15.76 -1.41
N GLN A 275 15.34 -15.50 -1.21
CA GLN A 275 16.22 -16.35 -0.40
C GLN A 275 15.71 -16.52 1.03
N LYS A 276 15.19 -15.44 1.66
CA LYS A 276 14.64 -15.48 3.02
C LYS A 276 13.57 -16.58 3.21
N PHE A 277 12.78 -16.85 2.18
CA PHE A 277 11.63 -17.77 2.30
C PHE A 277 11.91 -19.15 1.71
N PHE A 278 12.73 -19.25 0.68
CA PHE A 278 12.99 -20.52 0.03
C PHE A 278 14.19 -21.27 0.63
N CYS A 279 15.22 -20.60 1.16
CA CYS A 279 16.33 -21.29 1.84
C CYS A 279 15.89 -21.92 3.16
N GLY A 280 15.03 -21.25 3.95
CA GLY A 280 14.49 -21.80 5.21
C GLY A 280 13.71 -23.10 5.00
N SER A 281 12.88 -23.17 3.96
CA SER A 281 12.06 -24.35 3.65
C SER A 281 12.89 -25.57 3.17
N PHE A 282 14.02 -25.34 2.50
CA PHE A 282 14.92 -26.41 2.08
C PHE A 282 15.74 -27.01 3.23
N VAL A 283 16.13 -26.18 4.21
CA VAL A 283 16.88 -26.64 5.40
C VAL A 283 15.98 -27.50 6.29
N GLU A 284 14.70 -27.10 6.49
CA GLU A 284 13.76 -27.91 7.26
C GLU A 284 13.40 -29.24 6.60
N LYS A 285 13.20 -29.27 5.27
CA LYS A 285 12.97 -30.54 4.53
C LYS A 285 14.18 -31.49 4.62
N LYS A 286 15.42 -30.97 4.58
CA LYS A 286 16.64 -31.78 4.79
C LYS A 286 16.74 -32.33 6.23
N LYS A 287 16.40 -31.55 7.25
CA LYS A 287 16.38 -31.98 8.66
C LYS A 287 15.31 -33.05 8.92
N LYS A 288 14.12 -32.93 8.31
CA LYS A 288 13.04 -33.93 8.43
C LYS A 288 13.38 -35.23 7.69
N LYS A 289 14.04 -35.19 6.53
CA LYS A 289 14.54 -36.39 5.82
C LYS A 289 15.64 -37.09 6.62
N LYS A 290 16.59 -36.35 7.21
CA LYS A 290 17.64 -36.97 8.05
C LYS A 290 17.05 -37.62 9.29
N LYS A 291 16.04 -36.97 9.97
CA LYS A 291 15.37 -37.61 11.12
C LYS A 291 14.58 -38.86 10.75
N LYS A 292 13.91 -38.91 9.57
CA LYS A 292 13.22 -40.12 9.10
C LYS A 292 14.18 -41.27 8.79
N ASN A 293 15.31 -40.97 8.15
CA ASN A 293 16.31 -42.00 7.83
C ASN A 293 17.00 -42.56 9.09
N ASN A 294 17.28 -41.69 10.08
CA ASN A 294 17.86 -42.14 11.35
C ASN A 294 16.88 -42.95 12.22
N ASN A 295 15.59 -42.74 12.10
CA ASN A 295 14.58 -43.55 12.80
C ASN A 295 14.31 -44.90 12.15
N ASN A 296 14.52 -45.01 10.83
CA ASN A 296 14.41 -46.29 10.12
C ASN A 296 15.64 -47.18 10.34
N ASN A 297 16.83 -46.58 10.51
CA ASN A 297 18.07 -47.34 10.82
C ASN A 297 18.18 -47.74 12.33
N LYS A 298 17.26 -47.31 13.18
CA LYS A 298 17.18 -47.77 14.60
C LYS A 298 16.12 -48.84 14.81
N LYS A 299 15.39 -49.24 13.78
CA LYS A 299 14.35 -50.30 13.83
C LYS A 299 14.73 -51.57 13.08
N THR A 300 15.92 -51.60 12.51
CA THR A 300 16.62 -52.81 12.04
C THR A 300 17.76 -53.14 13.01
#